data_06dbd20625dce599867be5434a1f72c3
#
_entry.id   06dbd20625dce599867be5434a1f72c3
#
_cell.length_a   1.000
_cell.length_b   1.000
_cell.length_c   1.000
_cell.angle_alpha   90.00
_cell.angle_beta   90.00
_cell.angle_gamma   90.00
#
_symmetry.space_group_name_H-M   'P 1'
#
loop_
_entity.id
_entity.type
_entity.pdbx_description
1 polymer ?
#
loop_
_entity_poly.entity_id
_entity_poly.type
_entity_poly.pdbx_seq_one_letter_code
_entity_poly.pdbx_strand_id
1 'polypeptide(L)'
;MGHVDEDARLAQREERRRLRRRARPEELETAVLEVVDNVVGGALARVGAAVEAAQRADARLLGGGVDLDLGTGDTATVNFTGALDIDTNAATGFDANGTGGTLLTVNVASAGTQAINSATGGLISFNQVAVGASGISFDNLGSSGKISGNAVTMTSVGGSGTFSGGNMNIAGASGNGIDIASSSGAFSFGSVIIGNTTTTDDVATGIRLNGNSGSFTLTGSSIINNPTGSGVAITDSGPSYVADFQAQIEVRNRSTASASAGDGFVLTNNGTATINFASLVYNDDQRSSAPTGQGLIVNDGGILTISDGTIRTNNALGDDVYTVDISNTTLGAGGVTIGSVHIQHYDAGESGGGLRLVNNSGTFSFTEVVGI
;
A
#
# COMPACT_ATOMS: atom_id res chain seq x y z
N MET A 1 -45.90 9.37 -5.76
CA MET A 1 -44.47 9.46 -6.06
C MET A 1 -43.81 8.08 -6.04
N GLY A 2 -44.32 7.09 -6.76
CA GLY A 2 -43.88 5.69 -6.71
C GLY A 2 -43.75 4.96 -8.05
N HIS A 3 -44.10 5.59 -9.14
CA HIS A 3 -44.19 4.89 -10.46
C HIS A 3 -42.91 5.00 -11.32
N VAL A 4 -42.01 5.94 -11.05
CA VAL A 4 -40.84 6.18 -11.89
C VAL A 4 -39.71 5.15 -11.65
N ASP A 5 -39.71 4.47 -10.51
CA ASP A 5 -38.65 3.53 -10.12
C ASP A 5 -38.88 2.10 -10.67
N GLU A 6 -40.12 1.74 -10.99
CA GLU A 6 -40.48 0.40 -11.47
C GLU A 6 -40.17 0.22 -12.96
N ASP A 7 -40.41 1.26 -13.77
CA ASP A 7 -40.08 1.26 -15.18
C ASP A 7 -38.58 1.23 -15.45
N ALA A 8 -37.79 1.92 -14.64
CA ALA A 8 -36.31 1.86 -14.70
C ALA A 8 -35.77 0.47 -14.36
N ARG A 9 -36.38 -0.23 -13.38
CA ARG A 9 -36.00 -1.60 -13.01
C ARG A 9 -36.42 -2.64 -14.06
N LEU A 10 -37.52 -2.42 -14.73
CA LEU A 10 -37.98 -3.27 -15.84
C LEU A 10 -37.09 -3.11 -17.06
N ALA A 11 -36.70 -1.88 -17.40
CA ALA A 11 -35.77 -1.61 -18.49
C ALA A 11 -34.41 -2.25 -18.25
N GLN A 12 -33.88 -2.16 -17.03
CA GLN A 12 -32.64 -2.84 -16.65
C GLN A 12 -32.74 -4.38 -16.72
N ARG A 13 -33.88 -4.97 -16.35
CA ARG A 13 -34.08 -6.42 -16.46
C ARG A 13 -34.17 -6.90 -17.90
N GLU A 14 -34.79 -6.13 -18.76
CA GLU A 14 -34.90 -6.45 -20.20
C GLU A 14 -33.56 -6.31 -20.90
N GLU A 15 -32.77 -5.28 -20.57
CA GLU A 15 -31.41 -5.11 -21.10
C GLU A 15 -30.49 -6.24 -20.67
N ARG A 16 -30.54 -6.67 -19.40
CA ARG A 16 -29.82 -7.85 -18.92
C ARG A 16 -30.25 -9.15 -19.63
N ARG A 17 -31.54 -9.29 -20.01
CA ARG A 17 -32.02 -10.43 -20.81
C ARG A 17 -31.54 -10.36 -22.25
N ARG A 18 -31.44 -9.17 -22.84
CA ARG A 18 -30.93 -8.94 -24.20
C ARG A 18 -29.44 -9.25 -24.30
N LEU A 19 -28.65 -8.84 -23.32
CA LEU A 19 -27.22 -9.14 -23.22
C LEU A 19 -26.95 -10.65 -23.05
N ARG A 20 -27.75 -11.35 -22.22
CA ARG A 20 -27.65 -12.81 -22.05
C ARG A 20 -28.05 -13.60 -23.32
N ARG A 21 -28.90 -13.07 -24.18
CA ARG A 21 -29.32 -13.76 -25.43
C ARG A 21 -28.35 -13.58 -26.59
N ARG A 22 -27.39 -12.66 -26.53
CA ARG A 22 -26.37 -12.43 -27.56
C ARG A 22 -25.11 -13.27 -27.39
N ALA A 23 -24.91 -13.89 -26.26
CA ALA A 23 -23.80 -14.80 -26.03
C ALA A 23 -24.12 -16.19 -26.61
N ARG A 24 -23.78 -16.42 -27.88
CA ARG A 24 -23.70 -17.77 -28.47
C ARG A 24 -22.28 -18.30 -28.32
N PRO A 25 -22.11 -19.62 -28.04
CA PRO A 25 -20.82 -20.16 -27.64
C PRO A 25 -19.79 -20.39 -28.76
N GLU A 26 -19.99 -19.94 -29.96
CA GLU A 26 -19.21 -20.40 -31.10
C GLU A 26 -18.53 -19.32 -31.97
N GLU A 27 -18.56 -18.06 -31.58
CA GLU A 27 -17.86 -17.00 -32.33
C GLU A 27 -16.96 -16.19 -31.39
N LEU A 28 -15.65 -16.31 -31.61
CA LEU A 28 -14.61 -15.44 -31.07
C LEU A 28 -14.85 -14.00 -31.59
N GLU A 29 -15.68 -13.23 -30.94
CA GLU A 29 -15.79 -11.81 -31.20
C GLU A 29 -15.16 -11.01 -30.07
N THR A 30 -14.27 -10.11 -30.44
CA THR A 30 -13.73 -9.05 -29.61
C THR A 30 -14.90 -8.29 -28.97
N ALA A 31 -15.15 -8.54 -27.70
CA ALA A 31 -16.18 -7.82 -26.99
C ALA A 31 -15.64 -6.43 -26.62
N VAL A 32 -16.06 -5.42 -27.38
CA VAL A 32 -15.88 -4.03 -26.97
C VAL A 32 -16.94 -3.73 -25.93
N LEU A 33 -16.56 -3.61 -24.68
CA LEU A 33 -17.43 -3.11 -23.63
C LEU A 33 -17.47 -1.59 -23.73
N GLU A 34 -18.41 -1.06 -24.51
CA GLU A 34 -18.75 0.36 -24.45
C GLU A 34 -19.54 0.60 -23.15
N VAL A 35 -18.88 1.11 -22.12
CA VAL A 35 -19.55 1.54 -20.90
C VAL A 35 -20.20 2.88 -21.18
N VAL A 36 -21.49 2.84 -21.48
CA VAL A 36 -22.34 4.02 -21.58
C VAL A 36 -22.49 4.63 -20.18
N ASP A 37 -22.28 5.93 -20.07
CA ASP A 37 -22.49 6.75 -18.88
C ASP A 37 -23.74 6.30 -18.09
N ASN A 38 -23.56 5.66 -16.96
CA ASN A 38 -24.65 5.31 -16.07
C ASN A 38 -24.53 6.11 -14.78
N VAL A 39 -25.23 7.22 -14.73
CA VAL A 39 -25.35 8.04 -13.52
C VAL A 39 -26.37 7.39 -12.60
N VAL A 40 -25.93 6.59 -11.65
CA VAL A 40 -26.76 6.14 -10.53
C VAL A 40 -26.04 6.45 -9.23
N GLY A 41 -26.52 7.43 -8.51
CA GLY A 41 -26.13 7.66 -7.13
C GLY A 41 -24.85 8.45 -6.89
N GLY A 42 -24.48 9.38 -7.76
CA GLY A 42 -23.46 10.40 -7.46
C GLY A 42 -22.01 9.99 -7.69
N ALA A 43 -21.73 8.85 -8.34
CA ALA A 43 -20.41 8.47 -8.78
C ALA A 43 -20.33 8.46 -10.30
N LEU A 44 -19.42 9.25 -10.87
CA LEU A 44 -19.10 9.27 -12.31
C LEU A 44 -17.88 8.36 -12.53
N ALA A 45 -18.09 7.18 -13.11
CA ALA A 45 -17.00 6.38 -13.65
C ALA A 45 -17.00 6.52 -15.18
N ARG A 46 -15.93 7.06 -15.75
CA ARG A 46 -15.70 7.04 -17.19
C ARG A 46 -14.68 5.96 -17.50
N VAL A 47 -15.14 4.85 -18.02
CA VAL A 47 -14.26 3.76 -18.44
C VAL A 47 -14.33 3.64 -19.95
N GLY A 48 -13.30 4.11 -20.64
CA GLY A 48 -13.04 3.75 -22.04
C GLY A 48 -12.19 2.49 -22.08
N ALA A 49 -12.80 1.31 -22.03
CA ALA A 49 -12.06 0.06 -22.03
C ALA A 49 -12.39 -0.77 -23.27
N ALA A 50 -11.36 -1.20 -23.99
CA ALA A 50 -11.45 -2.35 -24.88
C ALA A 50 -11.03 -3.60 -24.10
N VAL A 51 -11.95 -4.51 -23.89
CA VAL A 51 -11.68 -5.81 -23.27
C VAL A 51 -11.47 -6.84 -24.36
N GLU A 52 -10.22 -7.23 -24.60
CA GLU A 52 -9.93 -8.45 -25.36
C GLU A 52 -10.04 -9.63 -24.41
N ALA A 53 -11.22 -10.22 -24.35
CA ALA A 53 -11.46 -11.37 -23.51
C ALA A 53 -11.32 -12.67 -24.31
N ALA A 54 -10.29 -13.44 -24.01
CA ALA A 54 -10.34 -14.88 -24.22
C ALA A 54 -10.93 -15.54 -22.97
N GLN A 55 -12.21 -15.86 -23.00
CA GLN A 55 -12.98 -16.65 -22.02
C GLN A 55 -13.20 -16.08 -20.61
N ARG A 56 -14.41 -15.57 -20.36
CA ARG A 56 -15.13 -15.44 -19.08
C ARG A 56 -14.53 -14.60 -17.94
N ALA A 57 -14.15 -13.34 -18.20
CA ALA A 57 -14.07 -12.37 -17.11
C ALA A 57 -15.43 -11.65 -16.95
N ASP A 58 -16.01 -11.68 -15.78
CA ASP A 58 -17.16 -10.81 -15.44
C ASP A 58 -16.61 -9.46 -14.94
N ALA A 59 -16.51 -8.49 -15.84
CA ALA A 59 -16.20 -7.12 -15.44
C ALA A 59 -17.49 -6.40 -15.02
N ARG A 60 -17.51 -5.86 -13.80
CA ARG A 60 -18.68 -5.18 -13.24
C ARG A 60 -18.28 -3.83 -12.68
N LEU A 61 -19.12 -2.84 -12.92
CA LEU A 61 -19.11 -1.59 -12.17
C LEU A 61 -20.10 -1.72 -11.02
N LEU A 62 -19.63 -2.04 -9.84
CA LEU A 62 -20.44 -2.18 -8.63
C LEU A 62 -20.19 -1.00 -7.71
N GLY A 63 -21.22 -0.17 -7.52
CA GLY A 63 -21.13 0.93 -6.55
C GLY A 63 -20.13 2.03 -6.89
N GLY A 64 -19.72 2.14 -8.16
CA GLY A 64 -18.81 3.15 -8.65
C GLY A 64 -17.36 2.72 -8.87
N GLY A 65 -16.95 1.48 -8.49
CA GLY A 65 -15.62 0.93 -8.73
C GLY A 65 -15.54 -0.05 -9.90
N VAL A 66 -14.33 -0.43 -10.27
CA VAL A 66 -14.05 -1.55 -11.20
C VAL A 66 -13.95 -2.83 -10.39
N ASP A 67 -14.67 -3.86 -10.82
CA ASP A 67 -14.67 -5.19 -10.21
C ASP A 67 -14.43 -6.24 -11.30
N LEU A 68 -13.31 -6.98 -11.18
CA LEU A 68 -12.87 -8.00 -12.11
C LEU A 68 -12.74 -9.34 -11.37
N ASP A 69 -13.71 -10.22 -11.55
CA ASP A 69 -13.66 -11.58 -11.01
C ASP A 69 -13.40 -12.59 -12.10
N LEU A 70 -12.43 -13.46 -11.90
CA LEU A 70 -12.13 -14.56 -12.80
C LEU A 70 -12.50 -15.91 -12.15
N GLY A 71 -13.30 -16.71 -12.86
CA GLY A 71 -13.70 -18.05 -12.41
C GLY A 71 -12.53 -19.03 -12.36
N THR A 72 -12.67 -20.07 -11.55
CA THR A 72 -11.63 -21.10 -11.39
C THR A 72 -11.30 -21.80 -12.71
N GLY A 73 -10.02 -21.88 -13.08
CA GLY A 73 -9.53 -22.52 -14.28
C GLY A 73 -9.59 -21.66 -15.55
N ASP A 74 -10.10 -20.43 -15.45
CA ASP A 74 -10.16 -19.50 -16.58
C ASP A 74 -8.88 -18.64 -16.68
N THR A 75 -8.64 -18.07 -17.85
CA THR A 75 -7.59 -17.07 -18.08
C THR A 75 -8.18 -15.88 -18.79
N ALA A 76 -7.80 -14.67 -18.41
CA ALA A 76 -8.24 -13.45 -19.08
C ALA A 76 -7.15 -12.38 -19.07
N THR A 77 -7.15 -11.55 -20.12
CA THR A 77 -6.37 -10.31 -20.15
C THR A 77 -7.33 -9.14 -20.30
N VAL A 78 -7.23 -8.19 -19.38
CA VAL A 78 -8.04 -6.96 -19.40
C VAL A 78 -7.12 -5.79 -19.65
N ASN A 79 -7.42 -5.01 -20.69
CA ASN A 79 -6.65 -3.84 -21.08
C ASN A 79 -7.51 -2.59 -20.97
N PHE A 80 -7.11 -1.65 -20.13
CA PHE A 80 -7.67 -0.30 -20.06
C PHE A 80 -6.77 0.62 -20.88
N THR A 81 -7.25 1.09 -22.02
CA THR A 81 -6.45 1.85 -22.99
C THR A 81 -6.71 3.35 -22.97
N GLY A 82 -7.73 3.78 -22.26
CA GLY A 82 -8.09 5.19 -22.07
C GLY A 82 -7.83 5.69 -20.67
N ALA A 83 -8.28 6.92 -20.40
CA ALA A 83 -8.27 7.46 -19.04
C ALA A 83 -9.16 6.61 -18.13
N LEU A 84 -8.69 6.36 -16.92
CA LEU A 84 -9.40 5.62 -15.88
C LEU A 84 -9.51 6.51 -14.65
N ASP A 85 -10.64 7.22 -14.55
CA ASP A 85 -10.94 8.11 -13.43
C ASP A 85 -12.08 7.49 -12.63
N ILE A 86 -11.77 7.04 -11.41
CA ILE A 86 -12.67 6.26 -10.56
C ILE A 86 -12.95 7.03 -9.29
N ASP A 87 -14.19 7.46 -9.12
CA ASP A 87 -14.67 8.07 -7.88
C ASP A 87 -15.63 7.12 -7.17
N THR A 88 -15.30 6.72 -5.95
CA THR A 88 -16.15 5.86 -5.13
C THR A 88 -16.49 6.51 -3.80
N ASN A 89 -17.55 6.03 -3.15
CA ASN A 89 -17.90 6.45 -1.80
C ASN A 89 -17.34 5.44 -0.78
N ALA A 90 -17.95 4.27 -0.66
CA ALA A 90 -17.56 3.23 0.28
C ALA A 90 -17.14 1.92 -0.41
N ALA A 91 -17.29 1.84 -1.73
CA ALA A 91 -16.81 0.70 -2.51
C ALA A 91 -15.31 0.80 -2.78
N THR A 92 -14.66 -0.34 -3.01
CA THR A 92 -13.28 -0.38 -3.51
C THR A 92 -13.23 0.24 -4.92
N GLY A 93 -12.22 1.08 -5.16
CA GLY A 93 -12.06 1.74 -6.45
C GLY A 93 -11.75 0.73 -7.55
N PHE A 94 -10.72 -0.08 -7.37
CA PHE A 94 -10.36 -1.13 -8.33
C PHE A 94 -10.13 -2.45 -7.59
N ASP A 95 -11.05 -3.38 -7.77
CA ASP A 95 -10.95 -4.75 -7.27
C ASP A 95 -10.69 -5.72 -8.43
N ALA A 96 -9.67 -6.57 -8.29
CA ALA A 96 -9.34 -7.59 -9.28
C ALA A 96 -8.95 -8.89 -8.58
N ASN A 97 -9.66 -9.96 -8.88
CA ASN A 97 -9.52 -11.22 -8.19
C ASN A 97 -9.39 -12.37 -9.19
N GLY A 98 -8.21 -12.99 -9.22
CA GLY A 98 -7.98 -14.28 -9.86
C GLY A 98 -8.09 -15.37 -8.81
N THR A 99 -8.80 -16.47 -9.08
CA THR A 99 -9.01 -17.56 -8.12
C THR A 99 -8.46 -18.89 -8.61
N GLY A 100 -7.85 -19.67 -7.71
CA GLY A 100 -7.60 -21.10 -7.92
C GLY A 100 -6.64 -21.45 -9.05
N GLY A 101 -5.53 -20.70 -9.18
CA GLY A 101 -4.52 -20.96 -10.23
C GLY A 101 -4.90 -20.38 -11.59
N THR A 102 -5.87 -19.49 -11.63
CA THR A 102 -6.26 -18.71 -12.80
C THR A 102 -5.29 -17.57 -13.05
N LEU A 103 -5.17 -17.13 -14.28
CA LEU A 103 -4.31 -16.01 -14.64
C LEU A 103 -5.17 -14.85 -15.12
N LEU A 104 -5.51 -13.94 -14.19
CA LEU A 104 -6.07 -12.64 -14.55
C LEU A 104 -4.92 -11.68 -14.81
N THR A 105 -4.72 -11.32 -16.06
CA THR A 105 -3.73 -10.32 -16.46
C THR A 105 -4.41 -8.96 -16.62
N VAL A 106 -3.89 -7.94 -15.96
CA VAL A 106 -4.43 -6.59 -16.03
C VAL A 106 -3.37 -5.64 -16.57
N ASN A 107 -3.77 -4.77 -17.50
CA ASN A 107 -3.01 -3.64 -17.99
C ASN A 107 -3.84 -2.36 -17.87
N VAL A 108 -3.22 -1.29 -17.40
CA VAL A 108 -3.81 0.05 -17.39
C VAL A 108 -2.80 0.98 -18.07
N ALA A 109 -3.12 1.38 -19.30
CA ALA A 109 -2.25 2.24 -20.07
C ALA A 109 -2.20 3.65 -19.48
N SER A 110 -1.04 4.31 -19.62
CA SER A 110 -0.83 5.68 -19.13
C SER A 110 -1.40 6.77 -20.04
N ALA A 111 -2.40 6.47 -20.85
CA ALA A 111 -3.00 7.44 -21.78
C ALA A 111 -4.09 8.25 -21.07
N GLY A 112 -3.82 9.51 -20.76
CA GLY A 112 -4.71 10.39 -20.01
C GLY A 112 -4.50 10.29 -18.50
N THR A 113 -5.37 10.92 -17.72
CA THR A 113 -5.31 10.87 -16.27
C THR A 113 -5.83 9.53 -15.77
N GLN A 114 -5.04 8.88 -14.91
CA GLN A 114 -5.41 7.66 -14.23
C GLN A 114 -5.52 7.98 -12.74
N ALA A 115 -6.72 7.99 -12.20
CA ALA A 115 -6.92 8.34 -10.79
C ALA A 115 -7.96 7.43 -10.13
N ILE A 116 -7.74 7.18 -8.84
CA ILE A 116 -8.74 6.56 -7.97
C ILE A 116 -8.92 7.45 -6.75
N ASN A 117 -10.14 7.91 -6.54
CA ASN A 117 -10.53 8.66 -5.37
C ASN A 117 -11.67 7.94 -4.65
N SER A 118 -11.53 7.73 -3.36
CA SER A 118 -12.56 7.12 -2.54
C SER A 118 -12.91 8.01 -1.36
N ALA A 119 -14.17 8.01 -0.94
CA ALA A 119 -14.49 8.67 0.32
C ALA A 119 -14.02 7.84 1.52
N THR A 120 -14.41 6.56 1.58
CA THR A 120 -14.09 5.66 2.71
C THR A 120 -13.83 4.21 2.31
N GLY A 121 -13.98 3.86 1.03
CA GLY A 121 -13.67 2.54 0.48
C GLY A 121 -12.18 2.36 0.21
N GLY A 122 -11.72 1.12 0.03
CA GLY A 122 -10.37 0.83 -0.44
C GLY A 122 -10.11 1.44 -1.83
N LEU A 123 -8.86 1.68 -2.15
CA LEU A 123 -8.49 2.21 -3.46
C LEU A 123 -8.24 1.05 -4.44
N ILE A 124 -7.41 0.10 -4.03
CA ILE A 124 -7.01 -1.05 -4.84
C ILE A 124 -7.06 -2.31 -3.98
N SER A 125 -7.62 -3.37 -4.57
CA SER A 125 -7.65 -4.71 -4.00
C SER A 125 -7.34 -5.71 -5.11
N PHE A 126 -6.11 -6.21 -5.17
CA PHE A 126 -5.68 -7.21 -6.13
C PHE A 126 -5.31 -8.51 -5.43
N ASN A 127 -5.91 -9.61 -5.89
CA ASN A 127 -5.61 -10.94 -5.39
C ASN A 127 -5.35 -11.90 -6.56
N GLN A 128 -4.18 -12.54 -6.58
CA GLN A 128 -3.76 -13.47 -7.63
C GLN A 128 -3.84 -12.86 -9.05
N VAL A 129 -3.34 -11.64 -9.20
CA VAL A 129 -3.35 -10.87 -10.45
C VAL A 129 -1.95 -10.81 -11.05
N ALA A 130 -1.85 -10.97 -12.36
CA ALA A 130 -0.63 -10.67 -13.09
C ALA A 130 -0.71 -9.24 -13.67
N VAL A 131 0.30 -8.43 -13.38
CA VAL A 131 0.51 -7.16 -14.07
C VAL A 131 1.05 -7.49 -15.47
N GLY A 132 0.29 -7.14 -16.50
CA GLY A 132 0.68 -7.42 -17.88
C GLY A 132 1.88 -6.59 -18.34
N ALA A 133 2.46 -6.93 -19.47
CA ALA A 133 3.68 -6.30 -19.98
C ALA A 133 3.56 -4.78 -20.20
N SER A 134 2.37 -4.26 -20.41
CA SER A 134 2.12 -2.81 -20.54
C SER A 134 2.09 -2.10 -19.19
N GLY A 135 2.09 -2.85 -18.08
CA GLY A 135 2.01 -2.31 -16.73
C GLY A 135 0.61 -1.88 -16.30
N ILE A 136 0.55 -1.44 -15.06
CA ILE A 136 -0.60 -0.75 -14.47
C ILE A 136 -0.08 0.59 -13.95
N SER A 137 -0.65 1.70 -14.42
CA SER A 137 -0.19 3.02 -14.02
C SER A 137 -1.36 3.87 -13.55
N PHE A 138 -1.22 4.40 -12.33
CA PHE A 138 -2.08 5.45 -11.80
C PHE A 138 -1.23 6.69 -11.52
N ASP A 139 -1.77 7.86 -11.79
CA ASP A 139 -1.13 9.14 -11.46
C ASP A 139 -1.39 9.51 -10.00
N ASN A 140 -2.61 9.23 -9.53
CA ASN A 140 -3.03 9.59 -8.19
C ASN A 140 -3.95 8.53 -7.55
N LEU A 141 -3.69 8.25 -6.29
CA LEU A 141 -4.52 7.43 -5.41
C LEU A 141 -4.92 8.26 -4.19
N GLY A 142 -6.20 8.52 -3.97
CA GLY A 142 -6.64 9.43 -2.93
C GLY A 142 -7.85 9.01 -2.12
N SER A 143 -7.95 9.50 -0.88
CA SER A 143 -9.19 9.41 -0.12
C SER A 143 -9.51 10.72 0.60
N SER A 144 -10.79 11.08 0.66
CA SER A 144 -11.26 12.26 1.38
C SER A 144 -11.58 11.98 2.86
N GLY A 145 -11.83 10.71 3.22
CA GLY A 145 -12.10 10.25 4.57
C GLY A 145 -11.23 9.05 4.93
N LYS A 146 -11.33 8.61 6.20
CA LYS A 146 -10.62 7.42 6.69
C LYS A 146 -11.19 6.17 6.03
N ILE A 147 -10.33 5.41 5.37
CA ILE A 147 -10.68 4.17 4.67
C ILE A 147 -11.02 3.08 5.68
N SER A 148 -12.10 2.34 5.43
CA SER A 148 -12.50 1.17 6.20
C SER A 148 -11.72 -0.06 5.71
N GLY A 149 -10.71 -0.50 6.45
CA GLY A 149 -9.78 -1.55 6.05
C GLY A 149 -8.48 -1.01 5.48
N ASN A 150 -7.84 -1.74 4.57
CA ASN A 150 -6.63 -1.31 3.88
C ASN A 150 -6.96 -0.35 2.72
N ALA A 151 -6.07 0.58 2.45
CA ALA A 151 -6.25 1.46 1.29
C ALA A 151 -5.80 0.77 -0.01
N VAL A 152 -4.64 0.15 0.00
CA VAL A 152 -4.11 -0.66 -1.11
C VAL A 152 -3.81 -2.04 -0.58
N THR A 153 -4.39 -3.06 -1.18
CA THR A 153 -4.12 -4.48 -0.88
C THR A 153 -3.68 -5.19 -2.14
N MET A 154 -2.55 -5.86 -2.08
CA MET A 154 -2.02 -6.68 -3.17
C MET A 154 -1.51 -8.00 -2.61
N THR A 155 -2.22 -9.09 -2.91
CA THR A 155 -1.87 -10.43 -2.44
C THR A 155 -1.59 -11.34 -3.62
N SER A 156 -0.43 -12.00 -3.61
CA SER A 156 -0.02 -12.92 -4.69
C SER A 156 -0.04 -12.26 -6.07
N VAL A 157 0.35 -10.98 -6.14
CA VAL A 157 0.44 -10.22 -7.39
C VAL A 157 1.80 -10.42 -8.01
N GLY A 158 1.81 -10.75 -9.31
CA GLY A 158 3.03 -10.98 -10.07
C GLY A 158 2.92 -10.38 -11.48
N GLY A 159 3.68 -10.96 -12.43
CA GLY A 159 3.64 -10.55 -13.84
C GLY A 159 4.92 -9.89 -14.31
N SER A 160 4.97 -9.54 -15.60
CA SER A 160 6.15 -8.98 -16.25
C SER A 160 6.17 -7.44 -16.28
N GLY A 161 5.02 -6.82 -16.03
CA GLY A 161 4.91 -5.36 -15.96
C GLY A 161 5.11 -4.83 -14.54
N THR A 162 5.16 -3.51 -14.44
CA THR A 162 5.23 -2.79 -13.17
C THR A 162 3.86 -2.24 -12.79
N PHE A 163 3.48 -2.39 -11.54
CA PHE A 163 2.41 -1.60 -10.95
C PHE A 163 2.98 -0.26 -10.48
N SER A 164 2.44 0.83 -11.00
CA SER A 164 2.78 2.20 -10.59
C SER A 164 1.56 2.86 -9.94
N GLY A 165 1.66 3.14 -8.65
CA GLY A 165 0.60 3.80 -7.88
C GLY A 165 0.63 5.33 -7.94
N GLY A 166 1.63 5.92 -8.63
CA GLY A 166 1.80 7.37 -8.67
C GLY A 166 1.88 8.00 -7.28
N ASN A 167 1.25 9.15 -7.09
CA ASN A 167 1.16 9.78 -5.79
C ASN A 167 -0.05 9.25 -5.01
N MET A 168 0.16 8.90 -3.74
CA MET A 168 -0.90 8.46 -2.84
C MET A 168 -1.09 9.46 -1.70
N ASN A 169 -2.33 9.92 -1.52
CA ASN A 169 -2.69 10.82 -0.42
C ASN A 169 -4.03 10.39 0.18
N ILE A 170 -3.99 9.78 1.34
CA ILE A 170 -5.19 9.29 2.04
C ILE A 170 -5.31 9.92 3.43
N ALA A 171 -6.55 10.20 3.83
CA ALA A 171 -6.85 10.75 5.15
C ALA A 171 -6.55 9.77 6.29
N GLY A 172 -6.42 8.47 5.99
CA GLY A 172 -6.09 7.40 6.91
C GLY A 172 -6.74 6.09 6.48
N ALA A 173 -6.46 5.02 7.23
CA ALA A 173 -7.06 3.69 7.04
C ALA A 173 -7.24 2.99 8.38
N SER A 174 -8.31 2.22 8.57
CA SER A 174 -8.45 1.43 9.80
C SER A 174 -7.56 0.18 9.79
N GLY A 175 -7.15 -0.26 8.60
CA GLY A 175 -6.13 -1.27 8.35
C GLY A 175 -4.80 -0.63 7.93
N ASN A 176 -4.13 -1.25 6.97
CA ASN A 176 -2.86 -0.77 6.43
C ASN A 176 -3.07 0.29 5.33
N GLY A 177 -2.13 1.22 5.19
CA GLY A 177 -2.12 2.14 4.06
C GLY A 177 -1.80 1.41 2.77
N ILE A 178 -0.64 0.77 2.70
CA ILE A 178 -0.24 -0.14 1.63
C ILE A 178 0.05 -1.50 2.24
N ASP A 179 -0.57 -2.54 1.71
CA ASP A 179 -0.37 -3.94 2.13
C ASP A 179 -0.04 -4.80 0.91
N ILE A 180 1.22 -5.20 0.76
CA ILE A 180 1.68 -6.07 -0.32
C ILE A 180 2.21 -7.36 0.29
N ALA A 181 1.55 -8.47 -0.02
CA ALA A 181 1.86 -9.76 0.58
C ALA A 181 2.05 -10.86 -0.46
N SER A 182 3.03 -11.74 -0.22
CA SER A 182 3.28 -12.96 -1.03
C SER A 182 3.38 -12.68 -2.54
N SER A 183 3.91 -11.52 -2.90
CA SER A 183 3.90 -11.00 -4.27
C SER A 183 5.29 -11.05 -4.91
N SER A 184 5.33 -11.33 -6.21
CA SER A 184 6.55 -11.40 -7.00
C SER A 184 6.67 -10.29 -8.04
N GLY A 185 5.68 -9.40 -8.12
CA GLY A 185 5.65 -8.27 -9.05
C GLY A 185 6.61 -7.15 -8.68
N ALA A 186 6.73 -6.20 -9.60
CA ALA A 186 7.39 -4.92 -9.37
C ALA A 186 6.35 -3.85 -9.03
N PHE A 187 6.54 -3.19 -7.90
CA PHE A 187 5.63 -2.14 -7.39
C PHE A 187 6.39 -0.84 -7.23
N SER A 188 5.82 0.25 -7.73
CA SER A 188 6.39 1.59 -7.62
C SER A 188 5.34 2.59 -7.19
N PHE A 189 5.70 3.45 -6.24
CA PHE A 189 4.89 4.59 -5.82
C PHE A 189 5.72 5.87 -5.90
N GLY A 190 5.06 6.99 -6.18
CA GLY A 190 5.63 8.31 -6.10
C GLY A 190 5.80 8.76 -4.64
N SER A 191 5.12 9.82 -4.25
CA SER A 191 5.01 10.20 -2.83
C SER A 191 3.83 9.48 -2.18
N VAL A 192 3.98 9.09 -0.91
CA VAL A 192 2.92 8.46 -0.11
C VAL A 192 2.67 9.29 1.13
N ILE A 193 1.46 9.82 1.26
CA ILE A 193 1.00 10.53 2.46
C ILE A 193 -0.16 9.76 3.06
N ILE A 194 0.00 9.25 4.27
CA ILE A 194 -1.00 8.48 5.00
C ILE A 194 -1.32 9.18 6.30
N GLY A 195 -2.59 9.46 6.51
CA GLY A 195 -3.10 10.11 7.70
C GLY A 195 -3.07 11.63 7.63
N ASN A 196 -3.91 12.23 8.44
CA ASN A 196 -3.93 13.68 8.62
C ASN A 196 -3.13 14.04 9.88
N THR A 197 -2.68 15.27 9.98
CA THR A 197 -1.83 15.74 11.09
C THR A 197 -2.60 15.98 12.41
N THR A 198 -3.86 15.58 12.49
CA THR A 198 -4.72 15.81 13.66
C THR A 198 -4.88 14.53 14.49
N THR A 199 -4.69 14.57 15.68
CA THR A 199 -5.03 13.93 16.98
C THR A 199 -5.57 12.49 17.05
N THR A 200 -5.78 11.73 15.98
CA THR A 200 -6.33 10.36 16.04
C THR A 200 -5.41 9.34 15.39
N ASP A 201 -5.57 8.08 15.74
CA ASP A 201 -4.89 6.98 15.09
C ASP A 201 -5.31 6.92 13.63
N ASP A 202 -4.34 7.13 12.72
CA ASP A 202 -4.65 7.32 11.31
C ASP A 202 -4.56 6.02 10.53
N VAL A 203 -3.71 5.07 10.96
CA VAL A 203 -3.45 3.83 10.24
C VAL A 203 -2.95 2.73 11.19
N ALA A 204 -3.28 1.47 10.92
CA ALA A 204 -2.70 0.35 11.66
C ALA A 204 -1.21 0.19 11.32
N THR A 205 -0.88 -0.03 10.05
CA THR A 205 0.49 0.02 9.54
C THR A 205 0.52 0.88 8.28
N GLY A 206 1.48 1.78 8.17
CA GLY A 206 1.57 2.65 7.01
C GLY A 206 1.85 1.87 5.74
N ILE A 207 3.01 1.25 5.64
CA ILE A 207 3.43 0.38 4.53
C ILE A 207 3.81 -0.98 5.09
N ARG A 208 3.09 -2.02 4.69
CA ARG A 208 3.37 -3.42 5.06
C ARG A 208 3.78 -4.21 3.82
N LEU A 209 4.97 -4.79 3.85
CA LEU A 209 5.55 -5.61 2.79
C LEU A 209 5.92 -6.97 3.41
N ASN A 210 5.14 -8.02 3.08
CA ASN A 210 5.27 -9.30 3.75
C ASN A 210 5.42 -10.47 2.78
N GLY A 211 6.45 -11.29 2.94
CA GLY A 211 6.62 -12.53 2.16
C GLY A 211 6.84 -12.30 0.67
N ASN A 212 7.40 -11.15 0.27
CA ASN A 212 7.55 -10.77 -1.12
C ASN A 212 8.87 -11.28 -1.74
N SER A 213 8.88 -11.48 -3.07
CA SER A 213 10.06 -11.89 -3.84
C SER A 213 10.36 -10.99 -5.04
N GLY A 214 9.48 -10.02 -5.34
CA GLY A 214 9.64 -9.04 -6.41
C GLY A 214 10.40 -7.79 -5.97
N SER A 215 9.86 -6.60 -6.28
CA SER A 215 10.44 -5.34 -5.86
C SER A 215 9.39 -4.32 -5.42
N PHE A 216 9.80 -3.45 -4.51
CA PHE A 216 9.05 -2.26 -4.08
C PHE A 216 9.95 -1.04 -4.18
N THR A 217 9.46 0.01 -4.83
CA THR A 217 10.19 1.27 -4.97
C THR A 217 9.30 2.43 -4.53
N LEU A 218 9.84 3.31 -3.69
CA LEU A 218 9.22 4.56 -3.29
C LEU A 218 10.10 5.71 -3.75
N THR A 219 9.66 6.44 -4.78
CA THR A 219 10.50 7.43 -5.46
C THR A 219 10.39 8.84 -4.89
N GLY A 220 9.27 9.16 -4.23
CA GLY A 220 8.99 10.48 -3.67
C GLY A 220 9.04 10.52 -2.15
N SER A 221 9.28 11.70 -1.61
CA SER A 221 9.23 11.93 -0.15
C SER A 221 7.86 11.61 0.40
N SER A 222 7.83 10.89 1.50
CA SER A 222 6.62 10.27 2.02
C SER A 222 6.46 10.50 3.52
N ILE A 223 5.20 10.53 3.98
CA ILE A 223 4.85 10.78 5.37
C ILE A 223 3.77 9.79 5.80
N ILE A 224 4.02 9.12 6.91
CA ILE A 224 3.05 8.25 7.59
C ILE A 224 2.76 8.86 8.95
N ASN A 225 1.52 9.24 9.17
CA ASN A 225 1.10 9.86 10.43
C ASN A 225 0.39 8.84 11.33
N ASN A 226 0.71 8.90 12.62
CA ASN A 226 0.03 8.22 13.71
C ASN A 226 -0.29 6.73 13.46
N PRO A 227 0.69 5.89 13.09
CA PRO A 227 0.48 4.45 13.03
C PRO A 227 0.25 3.91 14.45
N THR A 228 -0.65 2.93 14.60
CA THR A 228 -0.86 2.22 15.86
C THR A 228 0.01 0.96 15.98
N GLY A 229 0.45 0.42 14.86
CA GLY A 229 1.40 -0.70 14.75
C GLY A 229 2.76 -0.21 14.30
N SER A 230 3.01 -0.13 13.01
CA SER A 230 4.30 0.31 12.46
C SER A 230 4.11 1.34 11.34
N GLY A 231 5.04 2.26 11.20
CA GLY A 231 5.09 3.13 10.04
C GLY A 231 5.41 2.31 8.78
N VAL A 232 6.52 1.60 8.80
CA VAL A 232 6.94 0.68 7.75
C VAL A 232 7.27 -0.68 8.37
N ALA A 233 6.69 -1.75 7.84
CA ALA A 233 7.00 -3.12 8.20
C ALA A 233 7.41 -3.92 6.97
N ILE A 234 8.61 -4.51 6.97
CA ILE A 234 9.12 -5.40 5.92
C ILE A 234 9.49 -6.72 6.58
N THR A 235 8.75 -7.77 6.24
CA THR A 235 8.87 -9.04 6.95
C THR A 235 8.86 -10.23 6.00
N ASP A 236 9.60 -11.28 6.36
CA ASP A 236 9.57 -12.59 5.69
C ASP A 236 9.86 -12.54 4.18
N SER A 237 10.66 -11.55 3.73
CA SER A 237 10.92 -11.34 2.31
C SER A 237 11.91 -12.37 1.74
N GLY A 238 11.67 -12.76 0.48
CA GLY A 238 12.52 -13.73 -0.21
C GLY A 238 13.90 -13.15 -0.61
N PRO A 239 14.88 -13.99 -0.93
CA PRO A 239 16.27 -13.58 -1.16
C PRO A 239 16.46 -12.68 -2.40
N SER A 240 15.54 -12.69 -3.35
CA SER A 240 15.57 -11.80 -4.52
C SER A 240 14.77 -10.50 -4.33
N TYR A 241 14.13 -10.33 -3.18
CA TYR A 241 13.33 -9.13 -2.91
C TYR A 241 14.20 -7.89 -2.79
N VAL A 242 13.72 -6.80 -3.36
CA VAL A 242 14.34 -5.48 -3.26
C VAL A 242 13.31 -4.46 -2.79
N ALA A 243 13.56 -3.81 -1.66
CA ALA A 243 12.81 -2.64 -1.22
C ALA A 243 13.72 -1.40 -1.29
N ASP A 244 13.34 -0.41 -2.09
CA ASP A 244 14.16 0.76 -2.38
C ASP A 244 13.38 2.05 -2.13
N PHE A 245 13.69 2.72 -1.03
CA PHE A 245 13.12 4.00 -0.63
C PHE A 245 14.09 5.10 -1.07
N GLN A 246 13.88 5.63 -2.28
CA GLN A 246 14.80 6.55 -2.96
C GLN A 246 14.74 8.00 -2.46
N ALA A 247 13.76 8.31 -1.64
CA ALA A 247 13.60 9.61 -1.01
C ALA A 247 13.33 9.44 0.49
N GLN A 248 13.21 10.55 1.21
CA GLN A 248 12.91 10.53 2.63
C GLN A 248 11.55 9.88 2.88
N ILE A 249 11.51 8.97 3.85
CA ILE A 249 10.28 8.48 4.46
C ILE A 249 10.24 8.87 5.94
N GLU A 250 9.19 9.58 6.33
CA GLU A 250 9.01 10.06 7.69
C GLU A 250 7.79 9.39 8.33
N VAL A 251 8.00 8.81 9.50
CA VAL A 251 6.95 8.31 10.39
C VAL A 251 6.78 9.30 11.54
N ARG A 252 5.57 9.79 11.72
CA ARG A 252 5.23 10.80 12.74
C ARG A 252 4.20 10.28 13.71
N ASN A 253 4.52 10.30 14.98
CA ASN A 253 3.57 10.03 16.07
C ASN A 253 3.20 11.34 16.76
N ARG A 254 2.09 11.93 16.38
CA ARG A 254 1.57 13.20 16.89
C ARG A 254 0.23 13.09 17.61
N SER A 255 -0.36 11.90 17.61
CA SER A 255 -1.66 11.69 18.25
C SER A 255 -1.52 11.73 19.76
N THR A 256 -2.29 12.60 20.40
CA THR A 256 -2.44 12.64 21.86
C THR A 256 -3.55 11.69 22.35
N ALA A 257 -4.31 11.11 21.44
CA ALA A 257 -5.50 10.31 21.75
C ALA A 257 -5.20 8.80 21.83
N SER A 258 -4.11 8.33 21.24
CA SER A 258 -3.77 6.89 21.26
C SER A 258 -3.10 6.48 22.56
N ALA A 259 -3.49 5.32 23.05
CA ALA A 259 -2.88 4.71 24.25
C ALA A 259 -1.47 4.14 23.98
N SER A 260 -1.09 3.95 22.71
CA SER A 260 0.23 3.49 22.31
C SER A 260 0.66 4.12 21.00
N ALA A 261 1.93 4.48 20.88
CA ALA A 261 2.54 4.84 19.61
C ALA A 261 2.96 3.58 18.87
N GLY A 262 2.75 3.58 17.56
CA GLY A 262 3.33 2.53 16.71
C GLY A 262 4.83 2.73 16.51
N ASP A 263 5.49 1.64 16.14
CA ASP A 263 6.91 1.67 15.81
C ASP A 263 7.18 2.45 14.52
N GLY A 264 8.39 2.95 14.36
CA GLY A 264 8.78 3.61 13.12
C GLY A 264 8.97 2.59 11.99
N PHE A 265 10.06 1.85 12.08
CA PHE A 265 10.48 0.92 11.03
C PHE A 265 10.75 -0.46 11.65
N VAL A 266 10.11 -1.49 11.11
CA VAL A 266 10.23 -2.89 11.57
C VAL A 266 10.67 -3.76 10.40
N LEU A 267 11.88 -4.32 10.47
CA LEU A 267 12.49 -5.15 9.44
C LEU A 267 12.86 -6.50 10.06
N THR A 268 12.13 -7.57 9.71
CA THR A 268 12.35 -8.87 10.35
C THR A 268 12.29 -10.04 9.36
N ASN A 269 13.13 -11.05 9.57
CA ASN A 269 13.16 -12.31 8.81
C ASN A 269 13.31 -12.11 7.29
N ASN A 270 14.14 -11.15 6.87
CA ASN A 270 14.29 -10.83 5.45
C ASN A 270 15.46 -11.55 4.78
N GLY A 271 16.25 -12.31 5.55
CA GLY A 271 17.32 -13.17 5.05
C GLY A 271 18.35 -12.43 4.21
N THR A 272 18.32 -12.58 2.89
CA THR A 272 19.24 -11.91 1.95
C THR A 272 18.52 -10.91 1.03
N ALA A 273 17.29 -10.52 1.35
CA ALA A 273 16.60 -9.43 0.64
C ALA A 273 17.40 -8.12 0.75
N THR A 274 17.36 -7.30 -0.28
CA THR A 274 18.03 -5.99 -0.29
C THR A 274 17.06 -4.91 0.14
N ILE A 275 17.40 -4.14 1.18
CA ILE A 275 16.55 -3.06 1.72
C ILE A 275 17.37 -1.78 1.82
N ASN A 276 16.96 -0.76 1.08
CA ASN A 276 17.64 0.51 1.00
C ASN A 276 16.73 1.66 1.41
N PHE A 277 17.24 2.53 2.27
CA PHE A 277 16.64 3.82 2.61
C PHE A 277 17.62 4.96 2.27
N ALA A 278 17.21 5.85 1.39
CA ALA A 278 17.96 7.09 1.15
C ALA A 278 17.94 7.99 2.40
N SER A 279 16.78 8.12 3.03
CA SER A 279 16.65 8.77 4.33
C SER A 279 15.43 8.24 5.08
N LEU A 280 15.59 7.87 6.33
CA LEU A 280 14.48 7.51 7.21
C LEU A 280 14.39 8.49 8.39
N VAL A 281 13.15 8.88 8.72
CA VAL A 281 12.89 9.75 9.85
C VAL A 281 11.78 9.15 10.71
N TYR A 282 12.07 8.97 11.99
CA TYR A 282 11.05 8.69 12.99
C TYR A 282 10.96 9.87 13.95
N ASN A 283 9.78 10.43 14.07
CA ASN A 283 9.55 11.63 14.85
C ASN A 283 8.33 11.46 15.76
N ASP A 284 8.61 11.32 17.06
CA ASP A 284 7.59 11.24 18.11
C ASP A 284 7.67 12.46 19.02
N ASP A 285 7.30 13.63 18.46
CA ASP A 285 7.48 14.94 19.07
C ASP A 285 6.45 15.32 20.12
N GLN A 286 5.30 14.63 20.21
CA GLN A 286 4.11 15.26 20.77
C GLN A 286 3.48 14.51 21.96
N ARG A 287 4.05 13.39 22.38
CA ARG A 287 3.44 12.61 23.47
C ARG A 287 4.08 12.90 24.79
N SER A 288 3.33 13.52 25.68
CA SER A 288 3.79 13.80 27.05
C SER A 288 3.46 12.71 28.08
N SER A 289 2.77 11.62 27.71
CA SER A 289 2.28 10.66 28.70
C SER A 289 1.93 9.24 28.20
N ALA A 290 2.15 8.87 26.93
CA ALA A 290 1.87 7.54 26.43
C ALA A 290 3.16 6.79 26.08
N PRO A 291 3.19 5.44 26.17
CA PRO A 291 4.32 4.66 25.71
C PRO A 291 4.68 4.99 24.28
N THR A 292 5.94 5.18 24.00
CA THR A 292 6.49 5.42 22.65
C THR A 292 6.72 4.11 21.94
N GLY A 293 6.50 4.08 20.62
CA GLY A 293 7.03 3.01 19.79
C GLY A 293 8.56 3.11 19.63
N GLN A 294 9.19 2.03 19.23
CA GLN A 294 10.61 2.02 18.87
C GLN A 294 10.80 2.72 17.52
N GLY A 295 11.91 3.43 17.35
CA GLY A 295 12.19 4.13 16.10
C GLY A 295 12.59 3.17 14.97
N LEU A 296 13.47 2.22 15.28
CA LEU A 296 13.97 1.25 14.31
C LEU A 296 14.20 -0.11 14.99
N ILE A 297 13.50 -1.12 14.51
CA ILE A 297 13.62 -2.51 14.92
C ILE A 297 14.10 -3.33 13.73
N VAL A 298 15.25 -3.96 13.83
CA VAL A 298 15.80 -4.83 12.80
C VAL A 298 16.28 -6.12 13.42
N ASN A 299 15.71 -7.24 12.97
CA ASN A 299 16.17 -8.57 13.34
C ASN A 299 16.16 -9.48 12.11
N ASP A 300 17.35 -9.86 11.65
CA ASP A 300 17.52 -10.50 10.34
C ASP A 300 16.89 -9.63 9.23
N GLY A 301 17.32 -8.39 9.19
CA GLY A 301 16.73 -7.33 8.35
C GLY A 301 17.09 -7.43 6.87
N GLY A 302 17.78 -8.47 6.44
CA GLY A 302 18.28 -8.60 5.08
C GLY A 302 19.63 -7.88 4.88
N ILE A 303 19.93 -7.50 3.63
CA ILE A 303 21.08 -6.66 3.27
C ILE A 303 20.63 -5.21 3.37
N LEU A 304 20.84 -4.61 4.55
CA LEU A 304 20.32 -3.29 4.89
C LEU A 304 21.30 -2.17 4.57
N THR A 305 20.81 -1.12 3.90
CA THR A 305 21.52 0.16 3.73
C THR A 305 20.61 1.30 4.16
N ILE A 306 21.12 2.18 5.02
CA ILE A 306 20.48 3.45 5.38
C ILE A 306 21.51 4.55 5.13
N SER A 307 21.25 5.42 4.15
CA SER A 307 22.20 6.47 3.75
C SER A 307 22.15 7.68 4.66
N ASP A 308 20.99 7.96 5.25
CA ASP A 308 20.77 9.03 6.21
C ASP A 308 19.57 8.69 7.10
N GLY A 309 19.52 9.27 8.31
CA GLY A 309 18.38 9.07 9.19
C GLY A 309 18.37 10.00 10.40
N THR A 310 17.17 10.19 10.91
CA THR A 310 16.91 10.84 12.21
C THR A 310 15.87 10.04 12.96
N ILE A 311 16.19 9.66 14.19
CA ILE A 311 15.29 8.92 15.06
C ILE A 311 15.13 9.70 16.35
N ARG A 312 13.90 10.10 16.64
CA ARG A 312 13.54 10.83 17.84
C ARG A 312 12.40 10.12 18.57
N THR A 313 12.64 9.72 19.80
CA THR A 313 11.63 9.24 20.74
C THR A 313 11.44 10.27 21.85
N ASN A 314 10.21 10.51 22.26
CA ASN A 314 9.88 11.58 23.20
C ASN A 314 9.47 11.07 24.60
N ASN A 315 9.34 9.78 24.80
CA ASN A 315 8.98 9.17 26.07
C ASN A 315 9.84 7.97 26.40
N ALA A 316 9.86 7.63 27.69
CA ALA A 316 10.53 6.43 28.16
C ALA A 316 9.97 5.17 27.48
N LEU A 317 10.85 4.40 26.88
CA LEU A 317 10.57 3.03 26.50
C LEU A 317 10.67 2.19 27.77
N GLY A 318 9.87 1.12 27.87
CA GLY A 318 9.95 0.19 29.01
C GLY A 318 11.32 -0.44 29.16
N ASP A 319 11.55 -1.12 30.25
CA ASP A 319 12.81 -1.83 30.53
C ASP A 319 13.17 -2.78 29.36
N ASP A 320 14.45 -2.79 28.99
CA ASP A 320 15.01 -3.62 27.90
C ASP A 320 14.44 -3.30 26.47
N VAL A 321 13.75 -2.19 26.28
CA VAL A 321 13.29 -1.72 24.97
C VAL A 321 14.19 -0.61 24.46
N TYR A 322 14.62 -0.68 23.21
CA TYR A 322 15.61 0.23 22.64
C TYR A 322 15.00 1.13 21.57
N THR A 323 15.44 2.39 21.52
CA THR A 323 15.04 3.33 20.46
C THR A 323 15.47 2.84 19.07
N VAL A 324 16.66 2.27 18.99
CA VAL A 324 17.21 1.60 17.82
C VAL A 324 17.73 0.22 18.25
N ASP A 325 17.15 -0.81 17.67
CA ASP A 325 17.54 -2.19 17.91
C ASP A 325 17.86 -2.90 16.59
N ILE A 326 19.13 -3.18 16.33
CA ILE A 326 19.56 -3.87 15.12
C ILE A 326 20.33 -5.13 15.51
N SER A 327 19.79 -6.28 15.10
CA SER A 327 20.36 -7.57 15.41
C SER A 327 20.38 -8.52 14.20
N ASN A 328 21.36 -9.43 14.17
CA ASN A 328 21.47 -10.51 13.19
C ASN A 328 21.42 -10.05 11.74
N THR A 329 21.93 -8.86 11.43
CA THR A 329 21.72 -8.19 10.13
C THR A 329 23.05 -7.99 9.39
N THR A 330 23.03 -8.26 8.10
CA THR A 330 24.14 -7.94 7.20
C THR A 330 23.90 -6.55 6.61
N LEU A 331 24.89 -5.65 6.74
CA LEU A 331 24.77 -4.33 6.16
C LEU A 331 25.26 -4.35 4.71
N GLY A 332 24.56 -3.61 3.85
CA GLY A 332 24.97 -3.36 2.47
C GLY A 332 26.27 -2.54 2.40
N ALA A 333 26.80 -2.38 1.19
CA ALA A 333 28.08 -1.68 0.96
C ALA A 333 28.10 -0.23 1.47
N GLY A 334 26.94 0.44 1.51
CA GLY A 334 26.79 1.79 2.10
C GLY A 334 26.70 1.81 3.62
N GLY A 335 26.52 0.66 4.27
CA GLY A 335 26.31 0.56 5.71
C GLY A 335 25.01 1.19 6.19
N VAL A 336 24.97 1.50 7.47
CA VAL A 336 23.88 2.23 8.13
C VAL A 336 24.45 3.55 8.68
N THR A 337 23.97 4.66 8.14
CA THR A 337 24.29 6.00 8.61
C THR A 337 23.03 6.64 9.17
N ILE A 338 23.05 6.99 10.45
CA ILE A 338 21.97 7.72 11.12
C ILE A 338 22.57 9.01 11.67
N GLY A 339 22.18 10.14 11.09
CA GLY A 339 22.71 11.44 11.43
C GLY A 339 22.42 11.85 12.86
N SER A 340 21.21 11.53 13.37
CA SER A 340 20.85 11.91 14.72
C SER A 340 19.92 10.87 15.36
N VAL A 341 20.26 10.44 16.58
CA VAL A 341 19.42 9.63 17.45
C VAL A 341 19.18 10.39 18.74
N HIS A 342 17.97 10.87 18.94
CA HIS A 342 17.54 11.51 20.18
C HIS A 342 16.74 10.54 21.02
N ILE A 343 17.24 10.25 22.20
CA ILE A 343 16.61 9.39 23.19
C ILE A 343 16.20 10.26 24.36
N GLN A 344 14.92 10.42 24.56
CA GLN A 344 14.40 11.25 25.64
C GLN A 344 13.85 10.34 26.74
N HIS A 345 14.44 10.41 27.93
CA HIS A 345 13.96 9.74 29.14
C HIS A 345 13.29 10.75 30.05
N TYR A 346 12.00 10.57 30.29
CA TYR A 346 11.25 11.46 31.20
C TYR A 346 11.19 11.00 32.65
N ASP A 347 11.42 9.72 32.92
CA ASP A 347 11.33 9.16 34.27
C ASP A 347 12.65 8.59 34.79
N ALA A 348 13.05 9.05 35.97
CA ALA A 348 14.32 8.72 36.65
C ALA A 348 14.44 7.24 37.15
N GLY A 349 13.51 6.37 36.75
CA GLY A 349 13.47 4.98 37.20
C GLY A 349 13.42 3.93 36.09
N GLU A 350 13.32 4.33 34.83
CA GLU A 350 13.23 3.36 33.73
C GLU A 350 14.55 3.21 32.96
N SER A 351 14.92 1.97 32.67
CA SER A 351 16.19 1.62 32.04
C SER A 351 16.08 1.41 30.53
N GLY A 352 14.95 1.71 29.92
CA GLY A 352 14.71 1.56 28.49
C GLY A 352 15.24 2.71 27.64
N GLY A 353 15.35 2.48 26.36
CA GLY A 353 15.87 3.43 25.37
C GLY A 353 17.36 3.21 25.06
N GLY A 354 17.82 3.86 24.01
CA GLY A 354 19.19 3.74 23.57
C GLY A 354 19.37 2.92 22.30
N LEU A 355 20.59 2.48 22.09
CA LEU A 355 21.02 1.79 20.89
C LEU A 355 21.52 0.39 21.23
N ARG A 356 20.95 -0.62 20.59
CA ARG A 356 21.40 -2.01 20.68
C ARG A 356 21.85 -2.51 19.30
N LEU A 357 23.08 -3.01 19.21
CA LEU A 357 23.67 -3.59 18.02
C LEU A 357 24.23 -4.98 18.37
N VAL A 358 23.65 -6.05 17.85
CA VAL A 358 24.01 -7.44 18.21
C VAL A 358 24.16 -8.31 16.98
N ASN A 359 25.27 -9.03 16.85
CA ASN A 359 25.53 -10.00 15.78
C ASN A 359 25.36 -9.43 14.36
N ASN A 360 25.77 -8.19 14.15
CA ASN A 360 25.67 -7.55 12.84
C ASN A 360 27.02 -7.59 12.11
N SER A 361 27.00 -7.49 10.78
CA SER A 361 28.19 -7.32 9.96
C SER A 361 28.09 -6.07 9.09
N GLY A 362 29.18 -5.31 8.97
CA GLY A 362 29.27 -4.08 8.18
C GLY A 362 29.51 -2.84 9.03
N THR A 363 29.30 -1.66 8.46
CA THR A 363 29.65 -0.37 9.06
C THR A 363 28.42 0.36 9.56
N PHE A 364 28.46 0.79 10.82
CA PHE A 364 27.49 1.70 11.41
C PHE A 364 28.14 3.08 11.62
N SER A 365 27.41 4.13 11.30
CA SER A 365 27.81 5.51 11.55
C SER A 365 26.67 6.26 12.23
N PHE A 366 26.89 6.68 13.46
CA PHE A 366 25.97 7.55 14.20
C PHE A 366 26.70 8.87 14.43
N THR A 367 26.21 9.95 13.83
CA THR A 367 26.88 11.25 13.91
C THR A 367 26.59 11.95 15.24
N GLU A 368 25.37 11.79 15.74
CA GLU A 368 24.95 12.37 17.00
C GLU A 368 24.04 11.40 17.75
N VAL A 369 24.38 11.10 18.99
CA VAL A 369 23.51 10.34 19.91
C VAL A 369 23.32 11.18 21.16
N VAL A 370 22.12 11.69 21.36
CA VAL A 370 21.76 12.55 22.49
C VAL A 370 20.77 11.80 23.38
N GLY A 371 21.15 11.55 24.62
CA GLY A 371 20.28 11.12 25.69
C GLY A 371 19.96 12.32 26.60
N ILE A 372 18.70 12.57 26.88
CA ILE A 372 18.25 13.67 27.75
C ILE A 372 17.48 13.06 28.91
#